data_84efbf2c6884313730941a140779b7ae
#
_entry.id   84efbf2c6884313730941a140779b7ae
#
_cell.length_a   1.000
_cell.length_b   1.000
_cell.length_c   1.000
_cell.angle_alpha   90.00
_cell.angle_beta   90.00
_cell.angle_gamma   90.00
#
_symmetry.space_group_name_H-M   'P 1'
#
loop_
_entity.id
_entity.type
_entity.pdbx_description
1 polymer ?
#
loop_
_entity_poly.entity_id
_entity_poly.type
_entity_poly.pdbx_seq_one_letter_code
_entity_poly.pdbx_strand_id
1 'polypeptide(L)'
;YDMELLHVRRGRGGLVCEDRNGLYDLQVCDLSPKRLEQAFEIKEQLIQQGFLYVDQYYRNREGELLTYDRYQTPYIMKRHFEGRECDIRSKKDIQTAGEQLGILHEFLKKIPTEGYPRKKSRLDLKTKELIRTKQYIARKNEKKEFEMLFYQYFDLFWKDVEPAYEEEPYEPSLCHGAYHQHHMLMLPGQRMAVIQFEHFYVGNQLEDVFYLMRKILEKNQYDFSYARKLLDAYETKRRLSMADYRSLYRMLSYPEKYWKLANQYMNHRKSFLSPKLTEKLQDAVKLQEKKEKFLRNFWLFYLQMKDVSL
;
A
#
# COMPACT_ATOMS: atom_id res chain seq x y z
N TYR A 1 -17.13 -26.71 -1.28
CA TYR A 1 -17.02 -26.30 0.12
C TYR A 1 -18.08 -27.03 0.95
N ASP A 2 -17.78 -27.28 2.21
CA ASP A 2 -18.73 -27.91 3.12
C ASP A 2 -19.59 -26.85 3.81
N MET A 3 -20.61 -26.38 3.07
CA MET A 3 -21.53 -25.33 3.54
C MET A 3 -22.95 -25.54 2.98
N GLU A 4 -23.92 -25.16 3.76
CA GLU A 4 -25.33 -25.11 3.34
C GLU A 4 -25.66 -23.67 2.93
N LEU A 5 -25.66 -23.40 1.61
CA LEU A 5 -25.93 -22.07 1.08
C LEU A 5 -27.37 -21.62 1.39
N LEU A 6 -27.50 -20.52 2.15
CA LEU A 6 -28.77 -19.87 2.44
C LEU A 6 -29.07 -18.76 1.43
N HIS A 7 -28.04 -17.96 1.12
CA HIS A 7 -28.16 -16.81 0.22
C HIS A 7 -26.90 -16.63 -0.62
N VAL A 8 -27.08 -16.18 -1.87
CA VAL A 8 -25.97 -15.76 -2.76
C VAL A 8 -26.33 -14.42 -3.41
N ARG A 9 -25.43 -13.45 -3.33
CA ARG A 9 -25.60 -12.15 -3.96
C ARG A 9 -24.31 -11.73 -4.69
N ARG A 10 -24.42 -10.82 -5.65
CA ARG A 10 -23.24 -10.22 -6.26
C ARG A 10 -22.52 -9.33 -5.26
N GLY A 11 -21.20 -9.49 -5.15
CA GLY A 11 -20.30 -8.65 -4.37
C GLY A 11 -19.28 -7.94 -5.24
N ARG A 12 -18.37 -7.21 -4.61
CA ARG A 12 -17.25 -6.55 -5.29
C ARG A 12 -16.21 -7.58 -5.71
N GLY A 13 -16.15 -7.87 -7.00
CA GLY A 13 -15.16 -8.81 -7.56
C GLY A 13 -15.55 -10.28 -7.53
N GLY A 14 -16.77 -10.64 -7.10
CA GLY A 14 -17.21 -12.02 -7.05
C GLY A 14 -18.63 -12.18 -6.50
N LEU A 15 -18.88 -13.31 -5.86
CA LEU A 15 -20.14 -13.64 -5.18
C LEU A 15 -19.94 -13.57 -3.67
N VAL A 16 -20.91 -13.02 -2.96
CA VAL A 16 -21.01 -13.16 -1.51
C VAL A 16 -22.01 -14.29 -1.22
N CYS A 17 -21.50 -15.31 -0.56
CA CYS A 17 -22.24 -16.50 -0.14
C CYS A 17 -22.52 -16.40 1.36
N GLU A 18 -23.72 -16.80 1.76
CA GLU A 18 -24.14 -16.84 3.16
C GLU A 18 -24.51 -18.26 3.55
N ASP A 19 -24.02 -18.71 4.70
CA ASP A 19 -24.45 -19.92 5.37
C ASP A 19 -24.77 -19.61 6.85
N ARG A 20 -25.08 -20.65 7.63
CA ARG A 20 -25.41 -20.50 9.08
C ARG A 20 -24.21 -20.00 9.91
N ASN A 21 -22.98 -20.11 9.40
CA ASN A 21 -21.75 -19.79 10.12
C ASN A 21 -21.22 -18.38 9.77
N GLY A 22 -21.67 -17.79 8.65
CA GLY A 22 -21.28 -16.43 8.27
C GLY A 22 -21.35 -16.12 6.78
N LEU A 23 -20.58 -15.10 6.40
CA LEU A 23 -20.50 -14.59 5.04
C LEU A 23 -19.14 -14.91 4.43
N TYR A 24 -19.14 -15.26 3.16
CA TYR A 24 -17.97 -15.65 2.40
C TYR A 24 -17.93 -14.99 1.03
N ASP A 25 -16.73 -14.57 0.61
CA ASP A 25 -16.48 -14.11 -0.76
C ASP A 25 -15.97 -15.27 -1.61
N LEU A 26 -16.67 -15.58 -2.70
CA LEU A 26 -16.18 -16.47 -3.76
C LEU A 26 -15.68 -15.60 -4.92
N GLN A 27 -14.38 -15.58 -5.16
CA GLN A 27 -13.73 -14.71 -6.12
C GLN A 27 -12.81 -15.49 -7.06
N VAL A 28 -12.64 -14.99 -8.30
CA VAL A 28 -11.62 -15.49 -9.21
C VAL A 28 -10.24 -15.28 -8.60
N CYS A 29 -9.37 -16.27 -8.72
CA CYS A 29 -8.02 -16.25 -8.15
C CYS A 29 -6.97 -16.33 -9.26
N ASP A 30 -6.19 -15.25 -9.43
CA ASP A 30 -5.11 -15.16 -10.40
C ASP A 30 -3.73 -15.48 -9.80
N LEU A 31 -3.69 -15.93 -8.53
CA LEU A 31 -2.44 -16.25 -7.85
C LEU A 31 -1.89 -17.59 -8.29
N SER A 32 -0.56 -17.71 -8.36
CA SER A 32 0.06 -19.01 -8.48
C SER A 32 -0.22 -19.87 -7.23
N PRO A 33 -0.32 -21.23 -7.36
CA PRO A 33 -0.59 -22.11 -6.22
C PRO A 33 0.36 -21.88 -5.04
N LYS A 34 1.66 -21.71 -5.31
CA LYS A 34 2.65 -21.43 -4.28
C LYS A 34 2.36 -20.11 -3.54
N ARG A 35 2.01 -19.05 -4.28
CA ARG A 35 1.69 -17.75 -3.70
C ARG A 35 0.44 -17.79 -2.86
N LEU A 36 -0.55 -18.55 -3.32
CA LEU A 36 -1.81 -18.74 -2.62
C LEU A 36 -1.61 -19.48 -1.29
N GLU A 37 -0.85 -20.59 -1.32
CA GLU A 37 -0.55 -21.36 -0.10
C GLU A 37 0.21 -20.52 0.91
N GLN A 38 1.21 -19.76 0.49
CA GLN A 38 1.93 -18.83 1.37
C GLN A 38 1.01 -17.77 2.00
N ALA A 39 0.08 -17.20 1.21
CA ALA A 39 -0.89 -16.25 1.74
C ALA A 39 -1.85 -16.89 2.75
N PHE A 40 -2.26 -18.13 2.51
CA PHE A 40 -3.04 -18.94 3.45
C PHE A 40 -2.26 -19.13 4.76
N GLU A 41 -1.03 -19.61 4.70
CA GLU A 41 -0.18 -19.86 5.87
C GLU A 41 -0.01 -18.59 6.74
N ILE A 42 0.25 -17.44 6.11
CA ILE A 42 0.38 -16.14 6.83
C ILE A 42 -0.92 -15.83 7.58
N LYS A 43 -2.08 -15.96 6.91
CA LYS A 43 -3.38 -15.66 7.52
C LYS A 43 -3.71 -16.61 8.67
N GLU A 44 -3.43 -17.90 8.51
CA GLU A 44 -3.62 -18.88 9.58
C GLU A 44 -2.75 -18.58 10.80
N GLN A 45 -1.47 -18.24 10.59
CA GLN A 45 -0.57 -17.85 11.67
C GLN A 45 -1.03 -16.56 12.37
N LEU A 46 -1.54 -15.57 11.62
CA LEU A 46 -2.11 -14.35 12.19
C LEU A 46 -3.33 -14.67 13.07
N ILE A 47 -4.23 -15.53 12.61
CA ILE A 47 -5.44 -15.95 13.35
C ILE A 47 -5.05 -16.71 14.62
N GLN A 48 -4.12 -17.65 14.53
CA GLN A 48 -3.60 -18.43 15.67
C GLN A 48 -2.97 -17.53 16.73
N GLN A 49 -2.35 -16.42 16.33
CA GLN A 49 -1.80 -15.43 17.23
C GLN A 49 -2.87 -14.47 17.82
N GLY A 50 -4.12 -14.52 17.36
CA GLY A 50 -5.21 -13.68 17.83
C GLY A 50 -5.55 -12.48 16.94
N PHE A 51 -4.94 -12.34 15.74
CA PHE A 51 -5.32 -11.33 14.76
C PHE A 51 -6.50 -11.82 13.91
N LEU A 52 -7.73 -11.67 14.45
CA LEU A 52 -8.93 -12.34 13.95
C LEU A 52 -9.61 -11.66 12.76
N TYR A 53 -9.32 -10.37 12.50
CA TYR A 53 -9.99 -9.59 11.47
C TYR A 53 -9.16 -9.55 10.17
N VAL A 54 -8.96 -10.74 9.58
CA VAL A 54 -8.29 -10.96 8.31
C VAL A 54 -9.19 -11.79 7.39
N ASP A 55 -9.13 -11.56 6.08
CA ASP A 55 -9.89 -12.30 5.06
C ASP A 55 -9.34 -13.73 4.91
N GLN A 56 -9.58 -14.59 5.93
CA GLN A 56 -9.17 -15.99 5.99
C GLN A 56 -9.60 -16.74 4.72
N TYR A 57 -8.77 -17.65 4.23
CA TYR A 57 -9.11 -18.54 3.11
C TYR A 57 -9.70 -19.85 3.64
N TYR A 58 -10.57 -20.46 2.85
CA TYR A 58 -11.21 -21.73 3.17
C TYR A 58 -10.86 -22.78 2.13
N ARG A 59 -10.58 -23.98 2.58
CA ARG A 59 -10.36 -25.14 1.70
C ARG A 59 -11.71 -25.72 1.26
N ASN A 60 -11.74 -26.30 0.07
CA ASN A 60 -12.89 -27.02 -0.45
C ASN A 60 -12.98 -28.45 0.17
N ARG A 61 -13.94 -29.26 -0.27
CA ARG A 61 -14.14 -30.62 0.24
C ARG A 61 -12.98 -31.58 -0.05
N GLU A 62 -12.23 -31.32 -1.09
CA GLU A 62 -11.02 -32.03 -1.50
C GLU A 62 -9.77 -31.60 -0.70
N GLY A 63 -9.91 -30.59 0.19
CA GLY A 63 -8.79 -30.03 0.95
C GLY A 63 -7.98 -28.99 0.19
N GLU A 64 -8.41 -28.57 -1.01
CA GLU A 64 -7.72 -27.61 -1.85
C GLU A 64 -8.19 -26.17 -1.61
N LEU A 65 -7.32 -25.20 -1.79
CA LEU A 65 -7.68 -23.77 -1.72
C LEU A 65 -8.41 -23.28 -2.97
N LEU A 66 -8.11 -23.88 -4.14
CA LEU A 66 -8.75 -23.55 -5.40
C LEU A 66 -9.90 -24.48 -5.71
N THR A 67 -10.97 -23.90 -6.23
CA THR A 67 -12.09 -24.61 -6.84
C THR A 67 -12.24 -24.13 -8.28
N TYR A 68 -12.49 -25.04 -9.20
CA TYR A 68 -12.61 -24.73 -10.63
C TYR A 68 -14.05 -24.85 -11.09
N ASP A 69 -14.51 -23.91 -11.89
CA ASP A 69 -15.80 -24.05 -12.59
C ASP A 69 -15.66 -24.94 -13.84
N ARG A 70 -16.76 -25.16 -14.55
CA ARG A 70 -16.81 -25.95 -15.79
C ARG A 70 -15.91 -25.39 -16.91
N TYR A 71 -15.49 -24.13 -16.82
CA TYR A 71 -14.62 -23.44 -17.78
C TYR A 71 -13.16 -23.41 -17.31
N GLN A 72 -12.83 -24.15 -16.23
CA GLN A 72 -11.50 -24.16 -15.62
C GLN A 72 -11.06 -22.80 -15.04
N THR A 73 -12.01 -21.93 -14.71
CA THR A 73 -11.72 -20.69 -14.00
C THR A 73 -11.46 -21.00 -12.53
N PRO A 74 -10.28 -20.61 -11.98
CA PRO A 74 -9.97 -20.85 -10.57
C PRO A 74 -10.69 -19.85 -9.66
N TYR A 75 -11.29 -20.34 -8.61
CA TYR A 75 -11.95 -19.55 -7.56
C TYR A 75 -11.36 -19.88 -6.19
N ILE A 76 -11.36 -18.86 -5.34
CA ILE A 76 -11.02 -18.99 -3.92
C ILE A 76 -12.18 -18.51 -3.06
N MET A 77 -12.39 -19.17 -1.93
CA MET A 77 -13.33 -18.74 -0.91
C MET A 77 -12.60 -18.06 0.25
N LYS A 78 -13.06 -16.87 0.63
CA LYS A 78 -12.51 -16.06 1.71
C LYS A 78 -13.61 -15.66 2.70
N ARG A 79 -13.21 -15.40 3.95
CA ARG A 79 -14.11 -14.74 4.91
C ARG A 79 -14.50 -13.36 4.39
N HIS A 80 -15.80 -13.10 4.36
CA HIS A 80 -16.36 -11.78 4.01
C HIS A 80 -16.55 -10.93 5.27
N PHE A 81 -16.29 -9.63 5.14
CA PHE A 81 -16.56 -8.66 6.19
C PHE A 81 -17.52 -7.58 5.68
N GLU A 82 -18.62 -7.39 6.39
CA GLU A 82 -19.51 -6.26 6.16
C GLU A 82 -18.95 -5.02 6.86
N GLY A 83 -18.39 -4.13 6.05
CA GLY A 83 -17.77 -2.91 6.52
C GLY A 83 -17.63 -1.90 5.38
N ARG A 84 -17.37 -0.64 5.75
CA ARG A 84 -17.01 0.39 4.78
C ARG A 84 -15.50 0.51 4.64
N GLU A 85 -15.04 0.94 3.49
CA GLU A 85 -13.63 1.28 3.31
C GLU A 85 -13.19 2.38 4.29
N CYS A 86 -11.93 2.34 4.69
CA CYS A 86 -11.30 3.36 5.52
C CYS A 86 -11.33 4.73 4.80
N ASP A 87 -11.88 5.75 5.44
CA ASP A 87 -11.82 7.12 4.92
C ASP A 87 -10.55 7.81 5.37
N ILE A 88 -9.61 7.95 4.44
CA ILE A 88 -8.32 8.63 4.68
C ILE A 88 -8.43 10.15 4.86
N ARG A 89 -9.63 10.74 4.89
CA ARG A 89 -9.91 12.11 5.35
C ARG A 89 -10.36 12.15 6.81
N SER A 90 -10.84 11.04 7.33
CA SER A 90 -11.29 10.92 8.73
C SER A 90 -10.11 10.66 9.65
N LYS A 91 -9.80 11.62 10.52
CA LYS A 91 -8.74 11.44 11.54
C LYS A 91 -9.00 10.24 12.46
N LYS A 92 -10.29 9.91 12.72
CA LYS A 92 -10.67 8.74 13.51
C LYS A 92 -10.33 7.43 12.79
N ASP A 93 -10.64 7.33 11.50
CA ASP A 93 -10.30 6.14 10.71
C ASP A 93 -8.78 5.98 10.57
N ILE A 94 -8.06 7.09 10.36
CA ILE A 94 -6.59 7.11 10.29
C ILE A 94 -5.97 6.64 11.62
N GLN A 95 -6.52 7.06 12.74
CA GLN A 95 -6.08 6.57 14.04
C GLN A 95 -6.26 5.06 14.14
N THR A 96 -7.45 4.54 13.86
CA THR A 96 -7.72 3.09 13.88
C THR A 96 -6.79 2.35 12.90
N ALA A 97 -6.57 2.88 11.70
CA ALA A 97 -5.67 2.28 10.71
C ALA A 97 -4.21 2.24 11.19
N GLY A 98 -3.72 3.30 11.85
CA GLY A 98 -2.38 3.33 12.44
C GLY A 98 -2.20 2.32 13.57
N GLU A 99 -3.15 2.26 14.51
CA GLU A 99 -3.13 1.29 15.61
C GLU A 99 -3.15 -0.15 15.09
N GLN A 100 -4.02 -0.46 14.12
CA GLN A 100 -4.13 -1.79 13.54
C GLN A 100 -2.89 -2.18 12.73
N LEU A 101 -2.25 -1.22 12.03
CA LEU A 101 -0.99 -1.48 11.34
C LEU A 101 0.13 -1.80 12.32
N GLY A 102 0.23 -1.07 13.43
CA GLY A 102 1.19 -1.37 14.49
C GLY A 102 0.99 -2.77 15.06
N ILE A 103 -0.25 -3.15 15.37
CA ILE A 103 -0.60 -4.50 15.83
C ILE A 103 -0.22 -5.54 14.77
N LEU A 104 -0.63 -5.34 13.52
CA LEU A 104 -0.33 -6.28 12.43
C LEU A 104 1.17 -6.51 12.27
N HIS A 105 1.99 -5.45 12.32
CA HIS A 105 3.44 -5.55 12.20
C HIS A 105 4.07 -6.34 13.36
N GLU A 106 3.57 -6.19 14.58
CA GLU A 106 4.03 -6.99 15.72
C GLU A 106 3.68 -8.48 15.57
N PHE A 107 2.56 -8.81 14.96
CA PHE A 107 2.22 -10.19 14.65
C PHE A 107 3.05 -10.76 13.48
N LEU A 108 3.18 -10.00 12.40
CA LEU A 108 3.96 -10.39 11.22
C LEU A 108 5.45 -10.59 11.54
N LYS A 109 5.99 -9.82 12.49
CA LYS A 109 7.38 -9.95 12.94
C LYS A 109 7.68 -11.32 13.58
N LYS A 110 6.69 -12.00 14.14
CA LYS A 110 6.83 -13.32 14.78
C LYS A 110 6.79 -14.47 13.78
N ILE A 111 6.37 -14.22 12.54
CA ILE A 111 6.29 -15.23 11.49
C ILE A 111 7.69 -15.39 10.88
N PRO A 112 8.25 -16.61 10.82
CA PRO A 112 9.52 -16.87 10.15
C PRO A 112 9.50 -16.41 8.70
N THR A 113 10.61 -15.82 8.22
CA THR A 113 10.67 -15.20 6.89
C THR A 113 11.19 -16.10 5.78
N GLU A 114 11.61 -17.34 6.12
CA GLU A 114 12.18 -18.30 5.20
C GLU A 114 11.14 -18.77 4.19
N GLY A 115 11.54 -18.87 2.94
CA GLY A 115 10.67 -19.33 1.84
C GLY A 115 9.74 -18.27 1.27
N TYR A 116 9.53 -17.14 1.94
CA TYR A 116 8.71 -16.05 1.41
C TYR A 116 9.48 -15.15 0.43
N PRO A 117 8.79 -14.54 -0.55
CA PRO A 117 9.44 -13.68 -1.53
C PRO A 117 10.01 -12.43 -0.87
N ARG A 118 11.27 -12.10 -1.22
CA ARG A 118 11.94 -10.88 -0.75
C ARG A 118 11.78 -9.75 -1.78
N LYS A 119 11.46 -8.56 -1.30
CA LYS A 119 11.41 -7.38 -2.14
C LYS A 119 12.81 -6.78 -2.28
N LYS A 120 13.22 -6.54 -3.52
CA LYS A 120 14.39 -5.73 -3.81
C LYS A 120 14.00 -4.25 -3.92
N SER A 121 14.86 -3.36 -3.45
CA SER A 121 14.68 -1.92 -3.69
C SER A 121 14.52 -1.67 -5.19
N ARG A 122 13.55 -0.83 -5.55
CA ARG A 122 13.30 -0.43 -6.94
C ARG A 122 13.70 1.02 -7.19
N LEU A 123 14.40 1.65 -6.25
CA LEU A 123 14.71 3.07 -6.33
C LEU A 123 15.56 3.39 -7.57
N ASP A 124 16.63 2.62 -7.80
CA ASP A 124 17.47 2.75 -9.00
C ASP A 124 16.69 2.59 -10.29
N LEU A 125 15.78 1.59 -10.33
CA LEU A 125 14.96 1.34 -11.51
C LEU A 125 14.03 2.53 -11.77
N LYS A 126 13.34 3.01 -10.73
CA LYS A 126 12.45 4.17 -10.83
C LYS A 126 13.18 5.42 -11.30
N THR A 127 14.39 5.65 -10.77
CA THR A 127 15.23 6.80 -11.13
C THR A 127 15.71 6.70 -12.58
N LYS A 128 16.15 5.51 -13.03
CA LYS A 128 16.50 5.27 -14.44
C LYS A 128 15.30 5.48 -15.37
N GLU A 129 14.11 5.07 -14.95
CA GLU A 129 12.87 5.29 -15.71
C GLU A 129 12.52 6.78 -15.83
N LEU A 130 12.73 7.59 -14.78
CA LEU A 130 12.56 9.05 -14.83
C LEU A 130 13.54 9.69 -15.83
N ILE A 131 14.83 9.35 -15.75
CA ILE A 131 15.86 9.85 -16.67
C ILE A 131 15.53 9.47 -18.09
N ARG A 132 15.17 8.20 -18.34
CA ARG A 132 14.77 7.70 -19.68
C ARG A 132 13.58 8.46 -20.22
N THR A 133 12.59 8.76 -19.39
CA THR A 133 11.42 9.54 -19.80
C THR A 133 11.81 10.97 -20.18
N LYS A 134 12.65 11.64 -19.38
CA LYS A 134 13.19 12.98 -19.70
C LYS A 134 13.91 12.97 -21.05
N GLN A 135 14.83 12.01 -21.24
CA GLN A 135 15.61 11.90 -22.49
C GLN A 135 14.73 11.61 -23.70
N TYR A 136 13.71 10.75 -23.54
CA TYR A 136 12.76 10.45 -24.61
C TYR A 136 11.98 11.69 -25.04
N ILE A 137 11.45 12.46 -24.07
CA ILE A 137 10.71 13.71 -24.33
C ILE A 137 11.63 14.77 -24.93
N ALA A 138 12.87 14.90 -24.45
CA ALA A 138 13.84 15.89 -24.97
C ALA A 138 14.10 15.74 -26.48
N ARG A 139 14.12 14.48 -26.97
CA ARG A 139 14.40 14.16 -28.40
C ARG A 139 13.22 14.40 -29.34
N LYS A 140 12.03 14.73 -28.81
CA LYS A 140 10.85 14.99 -29.63
C LYS A 140 10.91 16.39 -30.23
N ASN A 141 10.68 16.50 -31.53
CA ASN A 141 10.56 17.79 -32.22
C ASN A 141 9.31 18.56 -31.75
N GLU A 142 8.17 17.88 -31.72
CA GLU A 142 6.92 18.43 -31.20
C GLU A 142 6.54 17.76 -29.88
N LYS A 143 6.26 18.57 -28.85
CA LYS A 143 5.88 18.10 -27.54
C LYS A 143 4.41 18.43 -27.26
N LYS A 144 3.66 17.42 -26.83
CA LYS A 144 2.29 17.58 -26.32
C LYS A 144 2.31 18.25 -24.94
N GLU A 145 1.19 18.73 -24.48
CA GLU A 145 1.04 19.45 -23.20
C GLU A 145 1.66 18.70 -22.01
N PHE A 146 1.36 17.41 -21.83
CA PHE A 146 1.98 16.59 -20.78
C PHE A 146 3.50 16.60 -20.87
N GLU A 147 4.05 16.45 -22.07
CA GLU A 147 5.50 16.36 -22.31
C GLU A 147 6.19 17.69 -22.01
N MET A 148 5.57 18.83 -22.39
CA MET A 148 6.06 20.14 -22.06
C MET A 148 6.09 20.36 -20.56
N LEU A 149 4.99 20.09 -19.86
CA LEU A 149 4.89 20.23 -18.41
C LEU A 149 5.87 19.28 -17.69
N PHE A 150 5.95 18.01 -18.11
CA PHE A 150 6.88 17.06 -17.50
C PHE A 150 8.32 17.55 -17.63
N TYR A 151 8.74 18.01 -18.79
CA TYR A 151 10.09 18.51 -19.02
C TYR A 151 10.38 19.80 -18.24
N GLN A 152 9.44 20.74 -18.24
CA GLN A 152 9.55 22.01 -17.53
C GLN A 152 9.75 21.83 -16.02
N TYR A 153 9.01 20.91 -15.41
CA TYR A 153 9.06 20.69 -13.96
C TYR A 153 9.97 19.55 -13.52
N PHE A 154 10.76 18.97 -14.43
CA PHE A 154 11.63 17.85 -14.09
C PHE A 154 12.58 18.19 -12.94
N ASP A 155 13.28 19.31 -13.00
CA ASP A 155 14.28 19.67 -12.00
C ASP A 155 13.65 20.02 -10.64
N LEU A 156 12.41 20.49 -10.63
CA LEU A 156 11.62 20.68 -9.40
C LEU A 156 11.44 19.37 -8.62
N PHE A 157 11.19 18.27 -9.32
CA PHE A 157 11.04 16.96 -8.69
C PHE A 157 12.35 16.20 -8.53
N TRP A 158 13.33 16.49 -9.40
CA TRP A 158 14.62 15.80 -9.39
C TRP A 158 15.43 16.05 -8.12
N LYS A 159 15.35 17.23 -7.54
CA LYS A 159 16.02 17.55 -6.26
C LYS A 159 15.58 16.66 -5.09
N ASP A 160 14.41 16.05 -5.19
CA ASP A 160 13.85 15.14 -4.18
C ASP A 160 14.34 13.68 -4.34
N VAL A 161 15.10 13.38 -5.40
CA VAL A 161 15.58 12.02 -5.69
C VAL A 161 16.79 11.67 -4.85
N GLU A 162 17.78 12.58 -4.75
CA GLU A 162 19.04 12.34 -4.04
C GLU A 162 18.85 11.98 -2.55
N PRO A 163 18.05 12.72 -1.77
CA PRO A 163 17.83 12.40 -0.36
C PRO A 163 17.18 11.03 -0.12
N ALA A 164 16.54 10.45 -1.14
CA ALA A 164 15.90 9.15 -1.02
C ALA A 164 16.88 7.96 -1.09
N TYR A 165 18.13 8.20 -1.54
CA TYR A 165 19.12 7.13 -1.74
C TYR A 165 19.88 6.70 -0.50
N GLU A 166 19.87 7.48 0.56
CA GLU A 166 20.50 7.06 1.80
C GLU A 166 19.64 5.97 2.46
N GLU A 167 20.09 4.73 2.47
CA GLU A 167 19.37 3.62 3.11
C GLU A 167 19.79 3.48 4.58
N GLU A 168 18.80 3.42 5.48
CA GLU A 168 19.00 3.01 6.86
C GLU A 168 18.93 1.48 6.97
N PRO A 169 19.76 0.86 7.80
CA PRO A 169 19.63 -0.56 8.08
C PRO A 169 18.29 -0.87 8.74
N TYR A 170 17.67 -1.97 8.34
CA TYR A 170 16.41 -2.45 8.92
C TYR A 170 16.43 -3.97 9.08
N GLU A 171 15.64 -4.49 10.01
CA GLU A 171 15.39 -5.92 10.17
C GLU A 171 14.29 -6.36 9.18
N PRO A 172 14.60 -7.22 8.19
CA PRO A 172 13.58 -7.67 7.24
C PRO A 172 12.52 -8.52 7.93
N SER A 173 11.26 -8.15 7.70
CA SER A 173 10.09 -8.85 8.24
C SER A 173 9.00 -8.96 7.18
N LEU A 174 7.99 -9.79 7.43
CA LEU A 174 6.83 -9.83 6.55
C LEU A 174 6.11 -8.49 6.55
N CYS A 175 5.75 -8.02 5.35
CA CYS A 175 4.95 -6.83 5.07
C CYS A 175 3.62 -7.25 4.44
N HIS A 176 2.57 -6.48 4.65
CA HIS A 176 1.31 -6.65 3.94
C HIS A 176 1.49 -6.38 2.43
N GLY A 177 2.30 -5.39 2.09
CA GLY A 177 2.69 -5.04 0.72
C GLY A 177 1.69 -4.20 -0.07
N ALA A 178 0.45 -4.06 0.44
CA ALA A 178 -0.60 -3.26 -0.17
C ALA A 178 -1.52 -2.61 0.89
N TYR A 179 -0.95 -2.12 2.00
CA TYR A 179 -1.73 -1.52 3.09
C TYR A 179 -2.22 -0.12 2.70
N HIS A 180 -3.48 -0.02 2.25
CA HIS A 180 -4.13 1.22 1.85
C HIS A 180 -5.64 1.15 2.03
N GLN A 181 -6.35 2.28 1.92
CA GLN A 181 -7.77 2.44 2.28
C GLN A 181 -8.73 1.39 1.71
N HIS A 182 -8.45 0.84 0.53
CA HIS A 182 -9.32 -0.18 -0.10
C HIS A 182 -9.14 -1.60 0.45
N HIS A 183 -8.08 -1.81 1.24
CA HIS A 183 -7.78 -3.09 1.89
C HIS A 183 -7.99 -3.02 3.41
N MET A 184 -8.67 -1.99 3.88
CA MET A 184 -9.03 -1.76 5.27
C MET A 184 -10.54 -1.54 5.37
N LEU A 185 -11.25 -2.43 6.04
CA LEU A 185 -12.70 -2.35 6.23
C LEU A 185 -13.01 -1.96 7.67
N MET A 186 -13.62 -0.78 7.84
CA MET A 186 -14.10 -0.30 9.13
C MET A 186 -15.36 -1.05 9.50
N LEU A 187 -15.30 -1.76 10.62
CA LEU A 187 -16.38 -2.58 11.16
C LEU A 187 -17.07 -1.87 12.34
N PRO A 188 -18.27 -2.29 12.75
CA PRO A 188 -18.92 -1.79 13.96
C PRO A 188 -18.02 -1.93 15.20
N GLY A 189 -18.15 -1.00 16.17
CA GLY A 189 -17.38 -1.02 17.43
C GLY A 189 -15.90 -0.63 17.28
N GLN A 190 -15.57 0.21 16.31
CA GLN A 190 -14.20 0.69 16.03
C GLN A 190 -13.19 -0.42 15.69
N ARG A 191 -13.67 -1.56 15.25
CA ARG A 191 -12.86 -2.66 14.73
C ARG A 191 -12.50 -2.41 13.27
N MET A 192 -11.44 -3.02 12.79
CA MET A 192 -11.04 -2.94 11.39
C MET A 192 -10.55 -4.31 10.91
N ALA A 193 -11.04 -4.74 9.75
CA ALA A 193 -10.49 -5.88 9.06
C ALA A 193 -9.43 -5.43 8.05
N VAL A 194 -8.33 -6.19 7.98
CA VAL A 194 -7.28 -6.06 6.97
C VAL A 194 -7.42 -7.20 5.98
N ILE A 195 -7.55 -6.87 4.72
CA ILE A 195 -7.82 -7.83 3.64
C ILE A 195 -6.78 -7.72 2.52
N GLN A 196 -6.77 -8.69 1.61
CA GLN A 196 -5.94 -8.67 0.39
C GLN A 196 -4.43 -8.78 0.69
N PHE A 197 -4.03 -9.87 1.39
CA PHE A 197 -2.63 -10.19 1.68
C PHE A 197 -1.83 -10.73 0.50
N GLU A 198 -2.38 -10.76 -0.69
CA GLU A 198 -1.78 -11.34 -1.90
C GLU A 198 -0.47 -10.63 -2.34
N HIS A 199 -0.22 -9.42 -1.83
CA HIS A 199 0.97 -8.64 -2.14
C HIS A 199 2.10 -8.72 -1.10
N PHE A 200 1.98 -9.61 -0.10
CA PHE A 200 2.97 -9.78 0.95
C PHE A 200 4.39 -10.02 0.40
N TYR A 201 5.38 -9.61 1.15
CA TYR A 201 6.80 -9.85 0.88
C TYR A 201 7.61 -9.68 2.17
N VAL A 202 8.85 -10.19 2.16
CA VAL A 202 9.84 -9.90 3.22
C VAL A 202 10.62 -8.64 2.85
N GLY A 203 10.58 -7.64 3.72
CA GLY A 203 11.22 -6.35 3.49
C GLY A 203 11.11 -5.42 4.69
N ASN A 204 11.19 -4.11 4.44
CA ASN A 204 11.03 -3.08 5.46
C ASN A 204 9.53 -2.81 5.70
N GLN A 205 9.03 -3.13 6.90
CA GLN A 205 7.64 -2.90 7.27
C GLN A 205 7.23 -1.41 7.22
N LEU A 206 8.19 -0.48 7.29
CA LEU A 206 7.90 0.95 7.11
C LEU A 206 7.38 1.28 5.71
N GLU A 207 7.55 0.39 4.72
CA GLU A 207 6.94 0.59 3.41
C GLU A 207 5.40 0.55 3.48
N ASP A 208 4.80 -0.28 4.34
CA ASP A 208 3.35 -0.29 4.55
C ASP A 208 2.88 1.02 5.21
N VAL A 209 3.63 1.53 6.19
CA VAL A 209 3.39 2.86 6.80
C VAL A 209 3.49 3.96 5.75
N PHE A 210 4.56 3.94 4.94
CA PHE A 210 4.76 4.89 3.85
C PHE A 210 3.63 4.87 2.82
N TYR A 211 3.20 3.68 2.38
CA TYR A 211 2.12 3.58 1.38
C TYR A 211 0.81 4.19 1.88
N LEU A 212 0.43 3.91 3.12
CA LEU A 212 -0.77 4.51 3.72
C LEU A 212 -0.58 6.02 3.92
N MET A 213 0.53 6.44 4.54
CA MET A 213 0.82 7.85 4.83
C MET A 213 0.83 8.69 3.56
N ARG A 214 1.48 8.23 2.49
CA ARG A 214 1.51 8.93 1.22
C ARG A 214 0.10 9.16 0.66
N LYS A 215 -0.78 8.16 0.72
CA LYS A 215 -2.17 8.30 0.28
C LYS A 215 -2.95 9.32 1.11
N ILE A 216 -2.77 9.28 2.42
CA ILE A 216 -3.36 10.25 3.35
C ILE A 216 -2.87 11.66 3.02
N LEU A 217 -1.58 11.87 2.87
CA LEU A 217 -0.96 13.16 2.60
C LEU A 217 -1.40 13.74 1.26
N GLU A 218 -1.35 12.95 0.18
CA GLU A 218 -1.82 13.37 -1.15
C GLU A 218 -3.29 13.81 -1.12
N LYS A 219 -4.14 13.12 -0.34
CA LYS A 219 -5.58 13.42 -0.23
C LYS A 219 -5.87 14.64 0.62
N ASN A 220 -5.06 14.88 1.64
CA ASN A 220 -5.21 15.97 2.61
C ASN A 220 -4.18 17.08 2.41
N GLN A 221 -3.70 17.27 1.18
CA GLN A 221 -2.85 18.39 0.76
C GLN A 221 -1.59 18.54 1.62
N TYR A 222 -0.99 17.44 2.06
CA TYR A 222 0.21 17.38 2.90
C TYR A 222 0.07 18.09 4.26
N ASP A 223 -1.15 18.15 4.82
CA ASP A 223 -1.34 18.63 6.19
C ASP A 223 -0.64 17.70 7.18
N PHE A 224 0.34 18.24 7.91
CA PHE A 224 1.18 17.52 8.86
C PHE A 224 0.38 16.84 10.00
N SER A 225 -0.75 17.41 10.38
CA SER A 225 -1.58 16.85 11.46
C SER A 225 -2.10 15.45 11.16
N TYR A 226 -2.26 15.10 9.89
CA TYR A 226 -2.69 13.76 9.45
C TYR A 226 -1.57 12.73 9.57
N ALA A 227 -0.35 13.08 9.17
CA ALA A 227 0.82 12.21 9.36
C ALA A 227 1.08 11.94 10.84
N ARG A 228 1.04 13.01 11.66
CA ARG A 228 1.18 12.93 13.10
C ARG A 228 0.12 11.99 13.70
N LYS A 229 -1.16 12.14 13.30
CA LYS A 229 -2.25 11.28 13.79
C LYS A 229 -2.02 9.81 13.47
N LEU A 230 -1.51 9.50 12.28
CA LEU A 230 -1.17 8.13 11.87
C LEU A 230 -0.01 7.58 12.71
N LEU A 231 1.09 8.35 12.85
CA LEU A 231 2.29 7.89 13.54
C LEU A 231 2.07 7.79 15.05
N ASP A 232 1.41 8.77 15.67
CA ASP A 232 1.06 8.70 17.10
C ASP A 232 0.23 7.44 17.40
N ALA A 233 -0.73 7.11 16.54
CA ALA A 233 -1.55 5.91 16.67
C ALA A 233 -0.75 4.61 16.47
N TYR A 234 0.10 4.56 15.46
CA TYR A 234 0.99 3.43 15.20
C TYR A 234 1.93 3.17 16.38
N GLU A 235 2.53 4.23 16.93
CA GLU A 235 3.50 4.15 18.04
C GLU A 235 2.85 3.70 19.36
N THR A 236 1.53 3.76 19.51
CA THR A 236 0.85 3.14 20.68
C THR A 236 1.06 1.62 20.72
N LYS A 237 1.38 0.99 19.59
CA LYS A 237 1.56 -0.46 19.45
C LYS A 237 2.99 -0.85 19.12
N ARG A 238 3.68 -0.07 18.29
CA ARG A 238 5.06 -0.29 17.88
C ARG A 238 5.81 1.03 17.83
N ARG A 239 6.80 1.17 18.70
CA ARG A 239 7.65 2.37 18.74
C ARG A 239 8.54 2.46 17.51
N LEU A 240 8.76 3.67 17.04
CA LEU A 240 9.66 3.99 15.96
C LEU A 240 10.98 4.55 16.50
N SER A 241 12.09 4.02 15.99
CA SER A 241 13.43 4.53 16.25
C SER A 241 13.73 5.76 15.39
N MET A 242 14.85 6.46 15.69
CA MET A 242 15.33 7.54 14.83
C MET A 242 15.67 7.07 13.42
N ALA A 243 16.20 5.85 13.26
CA ALA A 243 16.46 5.23 11.96
C ALA A 243 15.16 5.00 11.18
N ASP A 244 14.07 4.60 11.87
CA ASP A 244 12.75 4.44 11.24
C ASP A 244 12.20 5.77 10.73
N TYR A 245 12.33 6.85 11.51
CA TYR A 245 11.90 8.19 11.07
C TYR A 245 12.73 8.71 9.89
N ARG A 246 14.06 8.47 9.88
CA ARG A 246 14.91 8.79 8.72
C ARG A 246 14.49 7.99 7.48
N SER A 247 14.21 6.69 7.64
CA SER A 247 13.70 5.85 6.55
C SER A 247 12.37 6.38 6.00
N LEU A 248 11.42 6.74 6.86
CA LEU A 248 10.15 7.32 6.43
C LEU A 248 10.34 8.66 5.72
N TYR A 249 11.18 9.54 6.25
CA TYR A 249 11.51 10.83 5.63
C TYR A 249 12.02 10.63 4.20
N ARG A 250 12.96 9.70 3.99
CA ARG A 250 13.54 9.39 2.68
C ARG A 250 12.52 8.81 1.71
N MET A 251 11.70 7.86 2.17
CA MET A 251 10.62 7.31 1.34
C MET A 251 9.62 8.40 0.92
N LEU A 252 9.31 9.34 1.82
CA LEU A 252 8.39 10.46 1.55
C LEU A 252 9.03 11.54 0.67
N SER A 253 10.34 11.71 0.72
CA SER A 253 11.08 12.64 -0.14
C SER A 253 10.99 12.24 -1.61
N TYR A 254 11.12 10.94 -1.94
CA TYR A 254 11.09 10.49 -3.33
C TYR A 254 9.83 10.97 -4.08
N PRO A 255 9.93 11.47 -5.31
CA PRO A 255 8.80 12.00 -6.08
C PRO A 255 7.96 10.87 -6.71
N GLU A 256 7.39 9.99 -5.89
CA GLU A 256 6.70 8.77 -6.28
C GLU A 256 5.55 9.02 -7.27
N LYS A 257 4.76 10.10 -7.07
CA LYS A 257 3.66 10.43 -7.97
C LYS A 257 4.16 10.88 -9.34
N TYR A 258 5.22 11.68 -9.38
CA TYR A 258 5.84 12.13 -10.62
C TYR A 258 6.43 10.96 -11.42
N TRP A 259 7.16 10.05 -10.72
CA TRP A 259 7.62 8.81 -11.34
C TRP A 259 6.47 7.95 -11.89
N LYS A 260 5.38 7.77 -11.14
CA LYS A 260 4.21 7.00 -11.61
C LYS A 260 3.61 7.58 -12.88
N LEU A 261 3.55 8.91 -13.00
CA LEU A 261 3.07 9.58 -14.21
C LEU A 261 4.02 9.37 -15.39
N ALA A 262 5.35 9.44 -15.15
CA ALA A 262 6.37 9.12 -16.16
C ALA A 262 6.22 7.67 -16.66
N ASN A 263 6.09 6.71 -15.75
CA ASN A 263 5.93 5.31 -16.07
C ASN A 263 4.60 5.04 -16.80
N GLN A 264 3.51 5.66 -16.36
CA GLN A 264 2.22 5.58 -17.04
C GLN A 264 2.32 6.16 -18.46
N TYR A 265 3.00 7.29 -18.65
CA TYR A 265 3.23 7.89 -19.96
C TYR A 265 4.02 6.95 -20.90
N MET A 266 5.11 6.35 -20.41
CA MET A 266 5.96 5.47 -21.21
C MET A 266 5.28 4.15 -21.60
N ASN A 267 4.36 3.65 -20.77
CA ASN A 267 3.66 2.37 -20.98
C ASN A 267 2.32 2.52 -21.73
N HIS A 268 1.87 3.74 -22.01
CA HIS A 268 0.67 3.96 -22.83
C HIS A 268 0.98 3.70 -24.31
N ARG A 269 -0.01 3.12 -25.01
CA ARG A 269 0.03 3.06 -26.49
C ARG A 269 0.15 4.49 -27.03
N LYS A 270 1.15 4.74 -27.87
CA LYS A 270 1.61 6.07 -28.32
C LYS A 270 0.54 6.96 -29.00
N SER A 271 -0.62 6.40 -29.35
CA SER A 271 -1.69 7.11 -30.08
C SER A 271 -2.63 7.95 -29.22
N PHE A 272 -2.74 7.68 -27.90
CA PHE A 272 -3.73 8.38 -27.06
C PHE A 272 -3.20 8.69 -25.65
N LEU A 273 -2.77 9.93 -25.46
CA LEU A 273 -2.52 10.46 -24.10
C LEU A 273 -3.85 10.94 -23.53
N SER A 274 -4.29 10.33 -22.44
CA SER A 274 -5.50 10.77 -21.76
C SER A 274 -5.28 12.18 -21.16
N PRO A 275 -6.19 13.14 -21.37
CA PRO A 275 -6.14 14.47 -20.72
C PRO A 275 -5.98 14.37 -19.20
N LYS A 276 -6.56 13.33 -18.58
CA LYS A 276 -6.41 13.04 -17.15
C LYS A 276 -4.96 12.87 -16.69
N LEU A 277 -4.04 12.49 -17.59
CA LEU A 277 -2.62 12.35 -17.23
C LEU A 277 -1.98 13.72 -17.02
N THR A 278 -2.31 14.69 -17.89
CA THR A 278 -1.87 16.07 -17.79
C THR A 278 -2.43 16.74 -16.53
N GLU A 279 -3.72 16.59 -16.27
CA GLU A 279 -4.37 17.10 -15.04
C GLU A 279 -3.69 16.57 -13.78
N LYS A 280 -3.39 15.25 -13.74
CA LYS A 280 -2.68 14.65 -12.60
C LYS A 280 -1.26 15.20 -12.41
N LEU A 281 -0.59 15.57 -13.50
CA LEU A 281 0.75 16.19 -13.44
C LEU A 281 0.65 17.63 -12.91
N GLN A 282 -0.31 18.40 -13.41
CA GLN A 282 -0.59 19.76 -12.89
C GLN A 282 -0.92 19.72 -11.39
N ASP A 283 -1.73 18.77 -10.94
CA ASP A 283 -2.04 18.58 -9.52
C ASP A 283 -0.79 18.21 -8.71
N ALA A 284 0.09 17.36 -9.25
CA ALA A 284 1.35 17.02 -8.59
C ALA A 284 2.25 18.25 -8.43
N VAL A 285 2.34 19.12 -9.45
CA VAL A 285 3.10 20.37 -9.40
C VAL A 285 2.52 21.31 -8.33
N LYS A 286 1.18 21.51 -8.33
CA LYS A 286 0.51 22.38 -7.32
C LYS A 286 0.74 21.91 -5.88
N LEU A 287 0.91 20.58 -5.68
CA LEU A 287 1.12 20.00 -4.36
C LEU A 287 2.59 19.99 -3.92
N GLN A 288 3.54 20.28 -4.81
CA GLN A 288 4.98 20.14 -4.51
C GLN A 288 5.43 21.09 -3.39
N GLU A 289 5.01 22.35 -3.42
CA GLU A 289 5.34 23.31 -2.35
C GLU A 289 4.80 22.85 -0.99
N LYS A 290 3.57 22.29 -0.96
CA LYS A 290 2.98 21.75 0.27
C LYS A 290 3.74 20.52 0.76
N LYS A 291 4.20 19.65 -0.15
CA LYS A 291 5.06 18.52 0.17
C LYS A 291 6.39 18.98 0.80
N GLU A 292 7.04 19.98 0.22
CA GLU A 292 8.30 20.53 0.75
C GLU A 292 8.12 21.11 2.16
N LYS A 293 7.02 21.86 2.37
CA LYS A 293 6.67 22.38 3.72
C LYS A 293 6.42 21.23 4.70
N PHE A 294 5.71 20.20 4.26
CA PHE A 294 5.49 19.00 5.07
C PHE A 294 6.80 18.31 5.45
N LEU A 295 7.72 18.10 4.49
CA LEU A 295 9.02 17.48 4.74
C LEU A 295 9.87 18.27 5.73
N ARG A 296 9.87 19.62 5.63
CA ARG A 296 10.52 20.49 6.63
C ARG A 296 9.92 20.30 8.02
N ASN A 297 8.58 20.28 8.13
CA ASN A 297 7.90 20.08 9.41
C ASN A 297 8.17 18.68 9.99
N PHE A 298 8.21 17.66 9.12
CA PHE A 298 8.54 16.29 9.52
C PHE A 298 9.97 16.22 10.08
N TRP A 299 10.93 16.84 9.38
CA TRP A 299 12.33 16.91 9.82
C TRP A 299 12.45 17.58 11.18
N LEU A 300 11.90 18.78 11.33
CA LEU A 300 11.97 19.53 12.58
C LEU A 300 11.34 18.76 13.74
N PHE A 301 10.17 18.18 13.55
CA PHE A 301 9.41 17.54 14.61
C PHE A 301 9.99 16.18 15.04
N TYR A 302 10.35 15.32 14.08
CA TYR A 302 10.74 13.94 14.39
C TYR A 302 12.26 13.73 14.41
N LEU A 303 13.03 14.49 13.68
CA LEU A 303 14.48 14.25 13.51
C LEU A 303 15.31 15.25 14.31
N GLN A 304 14.90 16.49 14.43
CA GLN A 304 15.67 17.49 15.15
C GLN A 304 15.25 17.61 16.63
N MET A 305 13.96 17.59 16.96
CA MET A 305 13.52 17.77 18.35
C MET A 305 13.66 16.50 19.21
N LYS A 306 13.60 15.29 18.60
CA LYS A 306 13.84 14.03 19.34
C LYS A 306 15.33 13.78 19.60
N ASP A 307 16.26 14.31 18.80
CA ASP A 307 17.72 14.22 19.09
C ASP A 307 18.14 15.06 20.32
N VAL A 308 17.36 16.06 20.73
CA VAL A 308 17.65 16.92 21.89
C VAL A 308 17.12 16.31 23.20
N SER A 309 16.34 15.23 23.14
CA SER A 309 15.69 14.58 24.29
C SER A 309 16.37 13.28 24.75
N LEU A 310 17.56 12.96 24.20
CA LEU A 310 18.45 11.87 24.60
C LEU A 310 19.73 12.43 25.23
#